data_ad7f9f80aaceb2503087a51f10b5f6a9
#
_entry.id   ad7f9f80aaceb2503087a51f10b5f6a9
#
_cell.length_a   1.000
_cell.length_b   1.000
_cell.length_c   1.000
_cell.angle_alpha   90.00
_cell.angle_beta   90.00
_cell.angle_gamma   90.00
#
_symmetry.space_group_name_H-M   'P 1'
#
loop_
_entity.id
_entity.type
_entity.pdbx_description
1 polymer ?
#
loop_
_entity_poly.entity_id
_entity_poly.type
_entity_poly.pdbx_seq_one_letter_code
_entity_poly.pdbx_strand_id
1 'polypeptide(L)' 'IDAKTKLQEYSLKKYKSLPIYKFLSSTGPKHKPLFKIAVKIQNSKFINATGYSKKDAELKAANLFLKKIGL' A
#
# COMPACT_ATOMS: atom_id res chain seq x y z
N ILE A 1 -1.26 -14.77 5.95
CA ILE A 1 -1.72 -13.94 4.83
C ILE A 1 -1.07 -12.58 4.94
N ASP A 2 -0.54 -12.07 3.83
CA ASP A 2 0.14 -10.78 3.86
C ASP A 2 -0.85 -9.61 3.86
N ALA A 3 -0.32 -8.42 4.13
CA ALA A 3 -1.15 -7.21 4.25
C ALA A 3 -1.86 -6.85 2.96
N LYS A 4 -1.23 -7.07 1.79
CA LYS A 4 -1.87 -6.78 0.51
C LYS A 4 -3.10 -7.63 0.28
N THR A 5 -2.99 -8.92 0.55
CA THR A 5 -4.12 -9.85 0.41
C THR A 5 -5.23 -9.50 1.39
N LYS A 6 -4.86 -9.21 2.62
CA LYS A 6 -5.85 -8.84 3.64
C LYS A 6 -6.60 -7.57 3.28
N LEU A 7 -5.89 -6.55 2.79
CA LEU A 7 -6.53 -5.30 2.37
C LEU A 7 -7.41 -5.52 1.14
N GLN A 8 -6.96 -6.35 0.19
CA GLN A 8 -7.75 -6.69 -0.98
C GLN A 8 -9.07 -7.34 -0.60
N GLU A 9 -9.02 -8.33 0.28
CA GLU A 9 -10.23 -9.01 0.75
C GLU A 9 -11.19 -8.06 1.45
N TYR A 10 -10.66 -7.19 2.30
CA TYR A 10 -11.46 -6.19 2.98
C TYR A 10 -12.16 -5.24 1.99
N SER A 11 -11.39 -4.72 1.03
CA SER A 11 -11.89 -3.78 0.04
C SER A 11 -12.97 -4.41 -0.85
N LEU A 12 -12.72 -5.63 -1.32
CA LEU A 12 -13.70 -6.34 -2.15
C LEU A 12 -14.97 -6.65 -1.37
N LYS A 13 -14.84 -7.08 -0.13
CA LYS A 13 -16.00 -7.42 0.68
C LYS A 13 -16.85 -6.18 0.99
N LYS A 14 -16.21 -5.07 1.34
CA LYS A 14 -16.91 -3.87 1.77
C LYS A 14 -17.39 -3.01 0.62
N TYR A 15 -16.58 -2.85 -0.43
CA TYR A 15 -16.83 -1.90 -1.50
C TYR A 15 -16.96 -2.52 -2.88
N LYS A 16 -16.75 -3.83 -3.02
CA LYS A 16 -16.77 -4.52 -4.32
C LYS A 16 -15.74 -3.97 -5.29
N SER A 17 -14.66 -3.42 -4.77
CA SER A 17 -13.59 -2.83 -5.59
C SER A 17 -12.23 -3.14 -5.00
N LEU A 18 -11.21 -3.15 -5.87
CA LEU A 18 -9.83 -3.43 -5.48
C LEU A 18 -9.18 -2.18 -4.91
N PRO A 19 -8.19 -2.35 -4.00
CA PRO A 19 -7.36 -1.22 -3.61
C PRO A 19 -6.61 -0.65 -4.81
N ILE A 20 -6.31 0.63 -4.76
CA ILE A 20 -5.56 1.34 -5.80
C ILE A 20 -4.20 1.68 -5.25
N TYR A 21 -3.14 1.22 -5.93
CA TYR A 21 -1.76 1.53 -5.57
C TYR A 21 -1.21 2.55 -6.55
N LYS A 22 -0.45 3.52 -6.04
CA LYS A 22 0.13 4.58 -6.85
C LYS A 22 1.62 4.70 -6.53
N PHE A 23 2.45 4.60 -7.56
CA PHE A 23 3.88 4.85 -7.43
C PHE A 23 4.10 6.36 -7.32
N LEU A 24 4.77 6.80 -6.26
CA LEU A 24 4.99 8.23 -6.03
C LEU A 24 6.40 8.67 -6.38
N SER A 25 7.43 7.93 -5.94
CA SER A 25 8.81 8.34 -6.18
C SER A 25 9.79 7.20 -5.98
N SER A 26 10.97 7.40 -6.54
CA SER A 26 12.13 6.56 -6.28
C SER A 26 13.29 7.50 -5.97
N THR A 27 13.91 7.33 -4.82
CA THR A 27 15.01 8.18 -4.37
C THR A 27 16.18 7.33 -3.92
N GLY A 28 17.32 7.99 -3.66
CA GLY A 28 18.51 7.29 -3.21
C GLY A 28 19.37 6.76 -4.35
N PRO A 29 20.48 6.08 -4.04
CA PRO A 29 21.41 5.60 -5.05
C PRO A 29 20.82 4.47 -5.89
N LYS A 30 21.32 4.33 -7.13
CA LYS A 30 20.82 3.32 -8.07
C LYS A 30 20.86 1.90 -7.52
N HIS A 31 21.88 1.58 -6.76
CA HIS A 31 22.05 0.22 -6.23
C HIS A 31 21.18 -0.06 -5.01
N LYS A 32 20.55 0.96 -4.44
CA LYS A 32 19.68 0.80 -3.29
C LYS A 32 18.60 1.89 -3.29
N PRO A 33 17.68 1.87 -4.29
CA PRO A 33 16.66 2.90 -4.36
C PRO A 33 15.61 2.71 -3.25
N LEU A 34 15.09 3.82 -2.79
CA LEU A 34 13.97 3.83 -1.85
C LEU A 34 12.71 4.22 -2.61
N PHE A 35 11.77 3.32 -2.68
CA PHE A 35 10.49 3.52 -3.38
C PHE A 35 9.43 4.04 -2.41
N LYS A 36 8.62 4.97 -2.89
CA LYS A 36 7.46 5.44 -2.14
C LYS A 36 6.20 5.09 -2.92
N ILE A 37 5.28 4.39 -2.27
CA ILE A 37 4.02 3.95 -2.89
C ILE A 37 2.88 4.30 -1.95
N ALA A 38 1.77 4.75 -2.52
CA ALA A 38 0.55 5.04 -1.78
C ALA A 38 -0.53 4.02 -2.13
N VAL A 39 -1.43 3.78 -1.20
CA VAL A 39 -2.58 2.91 -1.41
C VAL A 39 -3.84 3.56 -0.87
N LYS A 40 -4.95 3.34 -1.54
CA LYS A 40 -6.26 3.72 -1.03
C LYS A 40 -7.29 2.66 -1.42
N ILE A 41 -8.39 2.67 -0.70
CA ILE A 41 -9.61 1.96 -1.09
C ILE A 41 -10.71 2.98 -1.31
N GLN A 42 -11.86 2.53 -1.77
CA GLN A 42 -12.99 3.42 -2.02
C GLN A 42 -13.35 4.20 -0.75
N ASN A 43 -13.64 5.48 -0.92
CA ASN A 43 -14.03 6.39 0.17
C ASN A 43 -12.92 6.64 1.21
N SER A 44 -11.66 6.45 0.84
CA SER A 44 -10.55 6.73 1.75
C SER A 44 -9.55 7.68 1.11
N LYS A 45 -8.66 8.21 1.93
CA LYS A 45 -7.49 8.94 1.46
C LYS A 45 -6.36 7.97 1.21
N PHE A 46 -5.37 8.41 0.40
CA PHE A 46 -4.15 7.65 0.21
C PHE A 46 -3.32 7.60 1.49
N ILE A 47 -2.72 6.45 1.73
CA ILE A 47 -1.72 6.25 2.77
C ILE A 47 -0.46 5.74 2.08
N ASN A 48 0.68 6.35 2.36
CA ASN A 48 1.92 5.97 1.68
C ASN A 48 2.93 5.36 2.64
N ALA A 49 3.85 4.59 2.06
CA ALA A 49 4.96 3.99 2.77
C ALA A 49 6.14 3.86 1.82
N THR A 50 7.30 3.62 2.39
CA THR A 50 8.54 3.44 1.64
C THR A 50 9.08 2.03 1.84
N GLY A 51 9.87 1.59 0.86
CA GLY A 51 10.53 0.29 0.93
C GLY A 51 11.62 0.21 -0.11
N TYR A 52 12.51 -0.79 0.03
CA TYR A 52 13.63 -0.95 -0.89
C TYR A 52 13.29 -1.78 -2.13
N SER A 53 12.04 -2.17 -2.29
CA SER A 53 11.48 -2.68 -3.54
C SER A 53 10.06 -2.16 -3.65
N LYS A 54 9.49 -2.16 -4.86
CA LYS A 54 8.10 -1.75 -5.05
C LYS A 54 7.17 -2.65 -4.26
N LYS A 55 7.42 -3.95 -4.29
CA LYS A 55 6.62 -4.93 -3.54
C LYS A 55 6.68 -4.66 -2.04
N ASP A 56 7.88 -4.40 -1.50
CA ASP A 56 8.03 -4.10 -0.08
C ASP A 56 7.29 -2.83 0.31
N ALA A 57 7.41 -1.77 -0.52
CA ALA A 57 6.70 -0.52 -0.26
C ALA A 57 5.17 -0.71 -0.31
N GLU A 58 4.68 -1.52 -1.24
CA GLU A 58 3.26 -1.84 -1.33
C GLU A 58 2.77 -2.59 -0.08
N LEU A 59 3.54 -3.59 0.36
CA LEU A 59 3.19 -4.33 1.57
C LEU A 59 3.14 -3.44 2.80
N LYS A 60 4.12 -2.55 2.92
CA LYS A 60 4.17 -1.60 4.03
C LYS A 60 3.02 -0.60 3.99
N ALA A 61 2.67 -0.10 2.81
CA ALA A 61 1.54 0.80 2.66
C ALA A 61 0.22 0.11 3.05
N ALA A 62 0.03 -1.12 2.58
CA ALA A 62 -1.16 -1.90 2.93
C ALA A 62 -1.23 -2.16 4.44
N ASN A 63 -0.10 -2.48 5.05
CA ASN A 63 -0.05 -2.74 6.50
C ASN A 63 -0.40 -1.48 7.32
N LEU A 64 0.15 -0.33 6.92
CA LEU A 64 -0.19 0.94 7.56
C LEU A 64 -1.67 1.26 7.40
N PHE A 65 -2.22 1.01 6.21
CA PHE A 65 -3.63 1.25 5.96
C PHE A 65 -4.51 0.40 6.89
N LEU A 66 -4.21 -0.89 6.98
CA LEU A 66 -4.96 -1.80 7.85
C LEU A 66 -4.92 -1.34 9.30
N LYS A 67 -3.75 -0.95 9.79
CA LYS A 67 -3.62 -0.44 11.17
C LYS A 67 -4.47 0.79 11.37
N LYS A 68 -4.49 1.69 10.40
CA LYS A 68 -5.24 2.94 10.51
C LYS A 68 -6.74 2.72 10.61
N ILE A 69 -7.26 1.68 9.96
CA ILE A 69 -8.69 1.35 10.01
C ILE A 69 -9.01 0.32 11.10
N GLY A 70 -8.04 -0.02 11.95
CA GLY A 70 -8.27 -0.90 13.09
C GLY A 70 -8.14 -2.39 12.79
N LEU A 71 -7.55 -2.71 11.69
CA LEU A 71 -7.30 -4.09 11.30
C LEU A 71 -5.80 -4.40 11.27
#